data_3e5f34d9a6585d95c369b6fbacbd465e
#
_entry.id   3e5f34d9a6585d95c369b6fbacbd465e
#
_cell.length_a   1.000
_cell.length_b   1.000
_cell.length_c   1.000
_cell.angle_alpha   90.00
_cell.angle_beta   90.00
_cell.angle_gamma   90.00
#
_symmetry.space_group_name_H-M   'P 1'
#
loop_
_entity.id
_entity.type
_entity.pdbx_description
1 polymer ?
#
loop_
_entity_poly.entity_id
_entity_poly.type
_entity_poly.pdbx_seq_one_letter_code
_entity_poly.pdbx_strand_id
1 'polypeptide(L)'
;MAIYDNIKNIFKTKKLQTKESPIVHYSSLGSDYTKKISYDELATDGYQENAIVNRCINEIANNASRVKINLFRGDQEIDNHPILDLIYNPSPTMSQVEFFQAAFSYLLISGNNYMLSVSGDRTPPTELYNLRPD
;
A
#
# COMPACT_ATOMS: atom_id res chain seq x y z
N MET A 1 -22.85 -27.29 65.57
CA MET A 1 -23.00 -26.29 64.51
C MET A 1 -21.71 -25.51 64.19
N ALA A 2 -20.77 -25.39 65.14
CA ALA A 2 -19.51 -24.64 64.91
C ALA A 2 -18.41 -25.33 64.09
N ILE A 3 -18.49 -26.66 63.88
CA ILE A 3 -17.45 -27.43 63.17
C ILE A 3 -17.63 -27.33 61.61
N TYR A 4 -18.87 -27.18 61.18
CA TYR A 4 -19.19 -27.07 59.70
C TYR A 4 -18.78 -25.75 59.10
N ASP A 5 -18.77 -24.68 59.91
CA ASP A 5 -18.36 -23.32 59.42
C ASP A 5 -16.84 -23.18 59.31
N ASN A 6 -16.07 -23.94 60.10
CA ASN A 6 -14.63 -23.96 59.99
C ASN A 6 -14.13 -24.71 58.72
N ILE A 7 -14.86 -25.73 58.30
CA ILE A 7 -14.49 -26.48 57.07
C ILE A 7 -14.72 -25.68 55.80
N LYS A 8 -15.78 -24.84 55.78
CA LYS A 8 -16.03 -23.95 54.61
C LYS A 8 -14.97 -22.84 54.43
N ASN A 9 -14.29 -22.46 55.50
CA ASN A 9 -13.25 -21.42 55.41
C ASN A 9 -11.90 -21.99 54.90
N ILE A 10 -11.69 -23.31 55.01
CA ILE A 10 -10.46 -23.96 54.51
C ILE A 10 -10.48 -24.10 52.98
N PHE A 11 -11.67 -24.15 52.38
CA PHE A 11 -11.85 -24.22 50.90
C PHE A 11 -12.17 -22.89 50.22
N LYS A 12 -12.11 -21.77 50.95
CA LYS A 12 -12.07 -20.48 50.25
C LYS A 12 -10.73 -20.38 49.55
N THR A 13 -10.71 -20.81 48.29
CA THR A 13 -9.63 -20.52 47.38
C THR A 13 -9.38 -19.00 47.42
N LYS A 14 -8.26 -18.65 48.05
CA LYS A 14 -7.69 -17.31 47.92
C LYS A 14 -7.61 -17.05 46.41
N LYS A 15 -8.44 -16.13 45.89
CA LYS A 15 -8.21 -15.60 44.55
C LYS A 15 -6.77 -15.13 44.57
N LEU A 16 -5.91 -15.85 43.91
CA LEU A 16 -4.58 -15.34 43.58
C LEU A 16 -4.83 -14.05 42.82
N GLN A 17 -4.57 -12.94 43.47
CA GLN A 17 -4.32 -11.70 42.78
C GLN A 17 -3.06 -11.99 41.98
N THR A 18 -3.22 -12.37 40.73
CA THR A 18 -2.16 -12.25 39.76
C THR A 18 -1.77 -10.78 39.79
N LYS A 19 -0.63 -10.48 40.45
CA LYS A 19 0.06 -9.23 40.16
C LYS A 19 0.20 -9.25 38.67
N GLU A 20 -0.52 -8.37 38.02
CA GLU A 20 -0.21 -7.99 36.63
C GLU A 20 1.21 -7.44 36.68
N SER A 21 2.18 -8.33 36.48
CA SER A 21 3.50 -7.86 36.13
C SER A 21 3.30 -7.03 34.86
N PRO A 22 3.95 -5.86 34.76
CA PRO A 22 4.00 -5.14 33.51
C PRO A 22 4.86 -5.97 32.53
N ILE A 23 4.32 -7.10 32.08
CA ILE A 23 4.79 -7.73 30.88
C ILE A 23 4.39 -6.70 29.82
N VAL A 24 5.39 -5.96 29.36
CA VAL A 24 5.27 -5.19 28.14
C VAL A 24 4.50 -6.07 27.17
N HIS A 25 3.27 -5.64 26.84
CA HIS A 25 2.43 -6.38 25.92
C HIS A 25 3.11 -6.41 24.56
N TYR A 26 3.97 -7.40 24.34
CA TYR A 26 4.50 -7.73 23.03
C TYR A 26 3.36 -8.06 22.05
N SER A 27 2.20 -8.45 22.59
CA SER A 27 0.97 -8.64 21.83
C SER A 27 0.37 -7.34 21.29
N SER A 28 0.59 -6.21 21.95
CA SER A 28 0.12 -4.91 21.46
C SER A 28 1.03 -4.38 20.33
N LEU A 29 2.33 -4.70 20.36
CA LEU A 29 3.20 -4.44 19.24
C LEU A 29 2.81 -5.23 17.97
N GLY A 30 2.27 -6.43 18.13
CA GLY A 30 1.82 -7.25 17.01
C GLY A 30 0.45 -6.84 16.45
N SER A 31 -0.43 -6.24 17.24
CA SER A 31 -1.74 -5.80 16.77
C SER A 31 -1.68 -4.50 15.95
N ASP A 32 -0.73 -3.62 16.26
CA ASP A 32 -0.54 -2.40 15.48
C ASP A 32 0.08 -2.67 14.10
N TYR A 33 0.88 -3.75 13.96
CA TYR A 33 1.40 -4.17 12.66
C TYR A 33 0.37 -4.87 11.77
N THR A 34 -0.75 -5.31 12.33
CA THR A 34 -1.84 -5.96 11.59
C THR A 34 -3.00 -5.04 11.24
N LYS A 35 -2.98 -3.79 11.73
CA LYS A 35 -3.96 -2.80 11.30
C LYS A 35 -3.79 -2.60 9.79
N LYS A 36 -4.80 -2.98 9.02
CA LYS A 36 -4.85 -2.64 7.60
C LYS A 36 -5.01 -1.12 7.50
N ILE A 37 -3.90 -0.46 7.23
CA ILE A 37 -3.91 0.98 6.96
C ILE A 37 -4.51 1.15 5.56
N SER A 38 -5.59 1.93 5.45
CA SER A 38 -6.20 2.21 4.15
C SER A 38 -5.35 3.18 3.34
N TYR A 39 -5.55 3.20 2.02
CA TYR A 39 -4.90 4.19 1.17
C TYR A 39 -5.24 5.63 1.61
N ASP A 40 -6.48 5.88 2.02
CA ASP A 40 -6.91 7.21 2.49
C ASP A 40 -6.15 7.68 3.73
N GLU A 41 -5.89 6.80 4.70
CA GLU A 41 -5.06 7.11 5.88
C GLU A 41 -3.62 7.44 5.45
N LEU A 42 -3.01 6.64 4.58
CA LEU A 42 -1.65 6.89 4.08
C LEU A 42 -1.55 8.17 3.25
N ALA A 43 -2.55 8.44 2.43
CA ALA A 43 -2.60 9.63 1.59
C ALA A 43 -2.82 10.90 2.43
N THR A 44 -3.65 10.85 3.46
CA THR A 44 -3.93 11.99 4.32
C THR A 44 -2.80 12.21 5.31
N ASP A 45 -2.54 11.27 6.20
CA ASP A 45 -1.59 11.43 7.30
C ASP A 45 -0.13 11.44 6.81
N GLY A 46 0.19 10.60 5.82
CA GLY A 46 1.54 10.49 5.29
C GLY A 46 1.86 11.51 4.20
N TYR A 47 1.03 11.58 3.16
CA TYR A 47 1.34 12.37 1.97
C TYR A 47 0.84 13.81 2.06
N GLN A 48 -0.39 14.07 2.53
CA GLN A 48 -0.96 15.43 2.56
C GLN A 48 -0.46 16.25 3.75
N GLU A 49 -0.38 15.65 4.94
CA GLU A 49 -0.01 16.38 6.16
C GLU A 49 1.51 16.54 6.32
N ASN A 50 2.32 15.66 5.72
CA ASN A 50 3.77 15.73 5.82
C ASN A 50 4.40 16.34 4.56
N ALA A 51 4.76 17.62 4.62
CA ALA A 51 5.35 18.34 3.49
C ALA A 51 6.68 17.74 2.99
N ILE A 52 7.47 17.10 3.86
CA ILE A 52 8.73 16.44 3.48
C ILE A 52 8.45 15.18 2.68
N VAL A 53 7.55 14.33 3.17
CA VAL A 53 7.14 13.09 2.49
C VAL A 53 6.50 13.42 1.14
N ASN A 54 5.60 14.40 1.11
CA ASN A 54 4.98 14.89 -0.12
C ASN A 54 6.04 15.30 -1.16
N ARG A 55 7.02 16.11 -0.75
CA ARG A 55 8.10 16.54 -1.64
C ARG A 55 8.94 15.36 -2.13
N CYS A 56 9.31 14.43 -1.27
CA CYS A 56 10.09 13.25 -1.65
C CYS A 56 9.35 12.38 -2.68
N ILE A 57 8.07 12.09 -2.44
CA ILE A 57 7.24 11.30 -3.36
C ILE A 57 7.11 11.99 -4.70
N ASN A 58 6.79 13.29 -4.71
CA ASN A 58 6.66 14.05 -5.95
C ASN A 58 7.98 14.13 -6.73
N GLU A 59 9.11 14.33 -6.05
CA GLU A 59 10.42 14.37 -6.70
C GLU A 59 10.75 13.04 -7.37
N ILE A 60 10.55 11.93 -6.68
CA ILE A 60 10.79 10.59 -7.23
C ILE A 60 9.83 10.31 -8.39
N ALA A 61 8.54 10.53 -8.21
CA ALA A 61 7.53 10.26 -9.23
C ALA A 61 7.73 11.10 -10.50
N ASN A 62 8.05 12.39 -10.35
CA ASN A 62 8.32 13.29 -11.46
C ASN A 62 9.57 12.87 -12.27
N ASN A 63 10.64 12.49 -11.59
CA ASN A 63 11.86 12.07 -12.27
C ASN A 63 11.69 10.70 -12.93
N ALA A 64 11.07 9.74 -12.24
CA ALA A 64 10.82 8.41 -12.77
C ALA A 64 9.86 8.41 -13.97
N SER A 65 8.84 9.27 -13.99
CA SER A 65 7.87 9.35 -15.08
C SER A 65 8.45 9.86 -16.41
N ARG A 66 9.61 10.53 -16.37
CA ARG A 66 10.28 11.10 -17.55
C ARG A 66 11.33 10.20 -18.16
N VAL A 67 11.57 9.02 -17.59
CA VAL A 67 12.53 8.06 -18.12
C VAL A 67 12.05 7.56 -19.48
N LYS A 68 12.93 7.65 -20.48
CA LYS A 68 12.64 7.13 -21.81
C LYS A 68 12.58 5.59 -21.78
N ILE A 69 11.52 5.03 -22.33
CA ILE A 69 11.34 3.58 -22.43
C ILE A 69 11.69 3.16 -23.87
N ASN A 70 12.66 2.30 -24.02
CA ASN A 70 13.08 1.73 -25.29
C ASN A 70 12.69 0.26 -25.37
N LEU A 71 12.28 -0.20 -26.52
CA LEU A 71 11.92 -1.59 -26.77
C LEU A 71 13.03 -2.28 -27.57
N PHE A 72 13.47 -3.45 -27.12
CA PHE A 72 14.49 -4.24 -27.80
C PHE A 72 13.97 -5.63 -28.17
N ARG A 73 14.42 -6.15 -29.31
CA ARG A 73 14.28 -7.56 -29.70
C ARG A 73 15.68 -8.15 -29.91
N GLY A 74 16.18 -8.87 -28.89
CA GLY A 74 17.60 -9.21 -28.84
C GLY A 74 18.45 -7.95 -28.72
N ASP A 75 19.38 -7.72 -29.62
CA ASP A 75 20.28 -6.55 -29.63
C ASP A 75 19.77 -5.40 -30.51
N GLN A 76 18.60 -5.55 -31.14
CA GLN A 76 18.04 -4.53 -32.02
C GLN A 76 16.98 -3.69 -31.30
N GLU A 77 17.12 -2.37 -31.34
CA GLU A 77 16.11 -1.43 -30.89
C GLU A 77 14.96 -1.35 -31.90
N ILE A 78 13.73 -1.35 -31.40
CA ILE A 78 12.50 -1.26 -32.18
C ILE A 78 11.83 0.07 -31.85
N ASP A 79 11.82 0.95 -32.86
CA ASP A 79 11.23 2.31 -32.65
C ASP A 79 9.74 2.35 -32.99
N ASN A 80 9.22 1.41 -33.74
CA ASN A 80 7.81 1.41 -34.15
C ASN A 80 7.13 0.10 -33.72
N HIS A 81 6.37 0.18 -32.63
CA HIS A 81 5.62 -0.96 -32.12
C HIS A 81 4.37 -0.47 -31.35
N PRO A 82 3.21 -1.14 -31.49
CA PRO A 82 1.97 -0.73 -30.82
C PRO A 82 2.08 -0.61 -29.29
N ILE A 83 2.99 -1.34 -28.65
CA ILE A 83 3.25 -1.22 -27.20
C ILE A 83 3.90 0.13 -26.88
N LEU A 84 4.81 0.63 -27.74
CA LEU A 84 5.42 1.95 -27.51
C LEU A 84 4.39 3.05 -27.66
N ASP A 85 3.51 2.95 -28.67
CA ASP A 85 2.42 3.90 -28.86
C ASP A 85 1.50 3.94 -27.65
N LEU A 86 1.18 2.77 -27.08
CA LEU A 86 0.37 2.67 -25.87
C LEU A 86 1.08 3.23 -24.64
N ILE A 87 2.39 3.05 -24.51
CA ILE A 87 3.17 3.59 -23.40
C ILE A 87 3.27 5.11 -23.49
N TYR A 88 3.48 5.66 -24.67
CA TYR A 88 3.59 7.10 -24.90
C TYR A 88 2.24 7.81 -24.82
N ASN A 89 1.16 7.12 -25.22
CA ASN A 89 -0.21 7.64 -25.19
C ASN A 89 -1.13 6.62 -24.53
N PRO A 90 -1.04 6.46 -23.18
CA PRO A 90 -1.77 5.41 -22.48
C PRO A 90 -3.28 5.61 -22.51
N SER A 91 -3.75 6.84 -22.61
CA SER A 91 -5.19 7.14 -22.74
C SER A 91 -5.40 8.45 -23.49
N PRO A 92 -6.61 8.72 -24.02
CA PRO A 92 -6.93 9.99 -24.68
C PRO A 92 -6.80 11.23 -23.76
N THR A 93 -6.83 11.03 -22.44
CA THR A 93 -6.87 12.10 -21.45
C THR A 93 -5.56 12.30 -20.70
N MET A 94 -4.60 11.35 -20.80
CA MET A 94 -3.37 11.38 -20.03
C MET A 94 -2.17 11.11 -20.93
N SER A 95 -1.13 11.91 -20.77
CA SER A 95 0.18 11.66 -21.38
C SER A 95 0.96 10.57 -20.64
N GLN A 96 2.03 10.06 -21.24
CA GLN A 96 2.95 9.12 -20.60
C GLN A 96 3.40 9.62 -19.23
N VAL A 97 3.84 10.88 -19.17
CA VAL A 97 4.40 11.47 -17.93
C VAL A 97 3.37 11.50 -16.82
N GLU A 98 2.15 11.94 -17.11
CA GLU A 98 1.05 12.01 -16.14
C GLU A 98 0.64 10.61 -15.66
N PHE A 99 0.55 9.67 -16.58
CA PHE A 99 0.21 8.28 -16.27
C PHE A 99 1.23 7.63 -15.32
N PHE A 100 2.51 7.70 -15.66
CA PHE A 100 3.56 7.11 -14.83
C PHE A 100 3.80 7.89 -13.54
N GLN A 101 3.62 9.21 -13.54
CA GLN A 101 3.68 10.00 -12.31
C GLN A 101 2.61 9.56 -11.31
N ALA A 102 1.36 9.38 -11.76
CA ALA A 102 0.29 8.87 -10.93
C ALA A 102 0.59 7.43 -10.44
N ALA A 103 1.05 6.56 -11.35
CA ALA A 103 1.41 5.17 -11.02
C ALA A 103 2.50 5.09 -9.94
N PHE A 104 3.58 5.85 -10.09
CA PHE A 104 4.66 5.89 -9.10
C PHE A 104 4.23 6.53 -7.78
N SER A 105 3.37 7.55 -7.84
CA SER A 105 2.82 8.15 -6.61
C SER A 105 1.99 7.14 -5.83
N TYR A 106 1.10 6.39 -6.47
CA TYR A 106 0.34 5.32 -5.81
C TYR A 106 1.25 4.24 -5.22
N LEU A 107 2.25 3.81 -5.97
CA LEU A 107 3.21 2.82 -5.52
C LEU A 107 4.00 3.30 -4.29
N LEU A 108 4.42 4.56 -4.26
CA LEU A 108 5.19 5.13 -3.15
C LEU A 108 4.34 5.40 -1.90
N ILE A 109 3.04 5.72 -2.07
CA ILE A 109 2.13 5.99 -0.96
C ILE A 109 1.65 4.68 -0.31
N SER A 110 1.16 3.72 -1.12
CA SER A 110 0.49 2.52 -0.62
C SER A 110 1.26 1.21 -0.82
N GLY A 111 2.37 1.26 -1.58
CA GLY A 111 3.10 0.05 -1.99
C GLY A 111 2.42 -0.73 -3.12
N ASN A 112 1.26 -0.26 -3.61
CA ASN A 112 0.50 -0.91 -4.67
C ASN A 112 0.14 0.08 -5.78
N ASN A 113 0.07 -0.42 -7.01
CA ASN A 113 -0.47 0.29 -8.15
C ASN A 113 -1.29 -0.67 -9.00
N TYR A 114 -2.50 -0.27 -9.35
CA TYR A 114 -3.40 -1.06 -10.18
C TYR A 114 -3.63 -0.34 -11.50
N MET A 115 -3.50 -1.10 -12.59
CA MET A 115 -3.72 -0.60 -13.95
C MET A 115 -4.87 -1.36 -14.59
N LEU A 116 -5.85 -0.62 -15.08
CA LEU A 116 -6.92 -1.15 -15.90
C LEU A 116 -6.53 -1.05 -17.36
N SER A 117 -6.49 -2.18 -18.06
CA SER A 117 -6.34 -2.21 -19.50
C SER A 117 -7.71 -2.29 -20.18
N VAL A 118 -7.95 -1.39 -21.10
CA VAL A 118 -9.15 -1.38 -21.94
C VAL A 118 -8.76 -1.86 -23.33
N SER A 119 -9.26 -3.01 -23.70
CA SER A 119 -9.16 -3.54 -25.05
C SER A 119 -10.43 -4.28 -25.38
N GLY A 120 -10.88 -4.20 -26.63
CA GLY A 120 -11.75 -5.23 -27.12
C GLY A 120 -10.99 -6.56 -27.21
N ASP A 121 -11.22 -7.36 -28.27
CA ASP A 121 -10.48 -8.62 -28.49
C ASP A 121 -9.04 -8.40 -29.03
N ARG A 122 -8.47 -7.22 -28.84
CA ARG A 122 -7.15 -6.83 -29.38
C ARG A 122 -6.03 -6.96 -28.37
N THR A 123 -4.89 -7.47 -28.80
CA THR A 123 -3.63 -7.46 -28.07
C THR A 123 -2.55 -6.75 -28.92
N PRO A 124 -1.87 -5.73 -28.42
CA PRO A 124 -1.94 -5.12 -27.09
C PRO A 124 -3.25 -4.34 -26.85
N PRO A 125 -3.58 -4.01 -25.60
CA PRO A 125 -4.72 -3.16 -25.28
C PRO A 125 -4.62 -1.80 -25.94
N THR A 126 -5.76 -1.15 -26.12
CA THR A 126 -5.82 0.18 -26.76
C THR A 126 -5.62 1.32 -25.80
N GLU A 127 -5.97 1.12 -24.51
CA GLU A 127 -5.90 2.14 -23.49
C GLU A 127 -5.50 1.55 -22.13
N LEU A 128 -4.83 2.38 -21.32
CA LEU A 128 -4.45 2.08 -19.94
C LEU A 128 -4.93 3.19 -19.02
N TYR A 129 -5.46 2.80 -17.87
CA TYR A 129 -5.90 3.72 -16.81
C TYR A 129 -5.33 3.29 -15.46
N ASN A 130 -4.88 4.25 -14.66
CA ASN A 130 -4.50 3.99 -13.29
C ASN A 130 -5.75 3.93 -12.41
N LEU A 131 -5.82 2.92 -11.55
CA LEU A 131 -6.83 2.80 -10.52
C LEU A 131 -6.22 3.18 -9.17
N ARG A 132 -6.97 3.90 -8.38
CA ARG A 132 -6.59 4.24 -7.02
C ARG A 132 -6.58 2.96 -6.16
N PRO A 133 -5.54 2.74 -5.34
CA PRO A 133 -5.40 1.54 -4.52
C PRO A 133 -6.19 1.64 -3.19
N ASP A 134 -7.50 1.67 -3.26
CA ASP A 134 -8.41 1.72 -2.10
C ASP A 134 -8.69 0.33 -1.51
#